data_819c367939df392f402ffbffb4447cd6
#
_entry.id   819c367939df392f402ffbffb4447cd6
#
_cell.length_a   1.000
_cell.length_b   1.000
_cell.length_c   1.000
_cell.angle_alpha   90.00
_cell.angle_beta   90.00
_cell.angle_gamma   90.00
#
_symmetry.space_group_name_H-M   'P 1'
#
loop_
_entity.id
_entity.type
_entity.pdbx_description
1 polymer ?
#
loop_
_entity_poly.entity_id
_entity_poly.type
_entity_poly.pdbx_seq_one_letter_code
_entity_poly.pdbx_strand_id
1 'polypeptide(L)'
;KNIMDFNKSIFENRKALSRPFIAAHRGVSGANIPCNTLLAQKIAINEGADVVEIDVTKSLDGEYFCFHPGMEPVFLKCGKYIPEMTAEEVKNTPLLNNDEVPTHYRVPLLKDVFALLKDKVYINVDKYWEDVEGITRVIRECGVEKQAIVKTPIEDEYFEALEKHAPDFMYMGLARHTDDVTDKLLQRNINYIGIEALFDSFDDDVASEKYISSMHEKGLLVWANSILYNERDIISAVLT
;
A
#
# COMPACT_ATOMS: atom_id res chain seq x y z
N LYS A 1 -20.80 -3.40 11.55
CA LYS A 1 -19.60 -3.45 10.67
C LYS A 1 -20.05 -4.07 9.36
N ASN A 2 -19.96 -3.36 8.24
CA ASN A 2 -20.09 -4.00 6.93
C ASN A 2 -18.83 -4.86 6.76
N ILE A 3 -19.00 -6.16 6.75
CA ILE A 3 -17.90 -7.10 6.47
C ILE A 3 -17.75 -7.09 4.95
N MET A 4 -16.53 -6.81 4.47
CA MET A 4 -16.20 -6.92 3.05
C MET A 4 -16.41 -8.37 2.59
N ASP A 5 -17.05 -8.55 1.46
CA ASP A 5 -17.22 -9.86 0.83
C ASP A 5 -16.23 -9.99 -0.32
N PHE A 6 -15.11 -10.65 -0.09
CA PHE A 6 -14.05 -10.82 -1.09
C PHE A 6 -14.39 -11.82 -2.21
N ASN A 7 -15.60 -12.37 -2.23
CA ASN A 7 -16.14 -13.06 -3.40
C ASN A 7 -16.86 -12.12 -4.36
N LYS A 8 -17.13 -10.87 -3.93
CA LYS A 8 -17.62 -9.79 -4.77
C LYS A 8 -16.46 -8.94 -5.28
N SER A 9 -16.70 -8.26 -6.38
CA SER A 9 -15.73 -7.28 -6.87
C SER A 9 -15.57 -6.11 -5.89
N ILE A 10 -14.43 -5.44 -5.95
CA ILE A 10 -14.20 -4.22 -5.16
C ILE A 10 -15.24 -3.14 -5.48
N PHE A 11 -15.71 -3.07 -6.73
CA PHE A 11 -16.74 -2.12 -7.16
C PHE A 11 -18.08 -2.38 -6.48
N GLU A 12 -18.49 -3.66 -6.35
CA GLU A 12 -19.72 -4.05 -5.65
C GLU A 12 -19.62 -3.72 -4.16
N ASN A 13 -18.50 -4.04 -3.53
CA ASN A 13 -18.24 -3.69 -2.14
C ASN A 13 -18.24 -2.17 -1.92
N ARG A 14 -17.62 -1.41 -2.83
CA ARG A 14 -17.61 0.06 -2.78
C ARG A 14 -19.02 0.64 -2.93
N LYS A 15 -19.80 0.11 -3.87
CA LYS A 15 -21.18 0.55 -4.12
C LYS A 15 -22.12 0.24 -2.95
N ALA A 16 -21.84 -0.80 -2.17
CA ALA A 16 -22.64 -1.16 -1.01
C ALA A 16 -22.45 -0.18 0.17
N LEU A 17 -21.43 0.70 0.13
CA LEU A 17 -21.18 1.71 1.13
C LEU A 17 -21.79 3.05 0.72
N SER A 18 -22.35 3.79 1.68
CA SER A 18 -22.85 5.16 1.49
C SER A 18 -21.73 6.22 1.57
N ARG A 19 -20.49 5.82 1.76
CA ARG A 19 -19.31 6.68 1.90
C ARG A 19 -18.15 6.13 1.07
N PRO A 20 -17.11 6.94 0.77
CA PRO A 20 -15.84 6.41 0.22
C PRO A 20 -15.24 5.31 1.08
N PHE A 21 -14.39 4.45 0.50
CA PHE A 21 -13.49 3.61 1.29
C PHE A 21 -12.53 4.49 2.10
N ILE A 22 -12.27 4.07 3.31
CA ILE A 22 -11.27 4.68 4.18
C ILE A 22 -10.04 3.79 4.17
N ALA A 23 -8.92 4.34 3.73
CA ALA A 23 -7.64 3.68 3.71
C ALA A 23 -6.76 4.18 4.85
N ALA A 24 -6.23 3.24 5.63
CA ALA A 24 -5.25 3.53 6.68
C ALA A 24 -3.84 3.38 6.12
N HIS A 25 -3.13 4.51 5.92
CA HIS A 25 -1.75 4.55 5.45
C HIS A 25 -0.81 4.00 6.52
N ARG A 26 -0.15 2.86 6.24
CA ARG A 26 0.75 2.14 7.16
C ARG A 26 0.10 1.72 8.48
N GLY A 27 -1.24 1.57 8.48
CA GLY A 27 -2.04 1.35 9.68
C GLY A 27 -2.30 2.62 10.48
N VAL A 28 -2.70 2.48 11.75
CA VAL A 28 -2.86 3.59 12.71
C VAL A 28 -1.67 3.57 13.66
N SER A 29 -0.79 4.54 13.51
CA SER A 29 0.44 4.70 14.29
C SER A 29 0.40 5.99 15.12
N GLY A 30 1.29 6.08 16.10
CA GLY A 30 1.45 7.25 16.93
C GLY A 30 1.97 6.90 18.32
N ALA A 31 2.48 7.87 19.04
CA ALA A 31 3.13 7.69 20.35
C ALA A 31 4.18 6.56 20.30
N ASN A 32 3.94 5.45 21.00
CA ASN A 32 4.85 4.30 21.05
C ASN A 32 4.53 3.20 20.02
N ILE A 33 3.59 3.44 19.10
CA ILE A 33 3.18 2.46 18.09
C ILE A 33 3.77 2.87 16.74
N PRO A 34 4.87 2.25 16.27
CA PRO A 34 5.42 2.55 14.96
C PRO A 34 4.47 2.11 13.83
N CYS A 35 4.51 2.84 12.71
CA CYS A 35 3.79 2.47 11.50
C CYS A 35 4.26 1.12 10.92
N ASN A 36 3.48 0.53 10.02
CA ASN A 36 3.76 -0.76 9.40
C ASN A 36 3.92 -1.93 10.39
N THR A 37 3.49 -1.77 11.66
CA THR A 37 3.51 -2.86 12.66
C THR A 37 2.19 -3.61 12.70
N LEU A 38 2.22 -4.86 13.19
CA LEU A 38 1.00 -5.66 13.37
C LEU A 38 -0.03 -4.95 14.25
N LEU A 39 0.42 -4.22 15.28
CA LEU A 39 -0.50 -3.47 16.14
C LEU A 39 -1.12 -2.29 15.41
N ALA A 40 -0.34 -1.51 14.65
CA ALA A 40 -0.86 -0.41 13.84
C ALA A 40 -1.94 -0.88 12.86
N GLN A 41 -1.73 -2.04 12.21
CA GLN A 41 -2.71 -2.64 11.31
C GLN A 41 -3.96 -3.12 12.05
N LYS A 42 -3.79 -3.75 13.22
CA LYS A 42 -4.91 -4.20 14.06
C LYS A 42 -5.78 -3.04 14.54
N ILE A 43 -5.17 -1.92 14.89
CA ILE A 43 -5.90 -0.71 15.28
C ILE A 43 -6.71 -0.19 14.09
N ALA A 44 -6.10 -0.08 12.90
CA ALA A 44 -6.79 0.35 11.68
C ALA A 44 -8.06 -0.49 11.40
N ILE A 45 -7.96 -1.82 11.51
CA ILE A 45 -9.11 -2.72 11.36
C ILE A 45 -10.19 -2.43 12.41
N ASN A 46 -9.79 -2.24 13.66
CA ASN A 46 -10.73 -2.01 14.78
C ASN A 46 -11.45 -0.66 14.65
N GLU A 47 -10.75 0.36 14.16
CA GLU A 47 -11.31 1.68 13.88
C GLU A 47 -12.19 1.72 12.63
N GLY A 48 -12.19 0.63 11.84
CA GLY A 48 -13.11 0.46 10.72
C GLY A 48 -12.56 0.89 9.38
N ALA A 49 -11.25 0.85 9.19
CA ALA A 49 -10.63 0.98 7.88
C ALA A 49 -11.18 -0.09 6.91
N ASP A 50 -11.41 0.30 5.67
CA ASP A 50 -11.85 -0.60 4.60
C ASP A 50 -10.64 -1.16 3.85
N VAL A 51 -9.58 -0.38 3.80
CA VAL A 51 -8.30 -0.71 3.18
C VAL A 51 -7.19 -0.41 4.18
N VAL A 52 -6.19 -1.26 4.23
CA VAL A 52 -4.93 -0.98 4.93
C VAL A 52 -3.82 -0.92 3.89
N GLU A 53 -3.09 0.18 3.87
CA GLU A 53 -1.91 0.30 3.03
C GLU A 53 -0.69 -0.17 3.81
N ILE A 54 0.21 -0.86 3.11
CA ILE A 54 1.46 -1.40 3.64
C ILE A 54 2.59 -1.18 2.64
N ASP A 55 3.79 -0.94 3.14
CA ASP A 55 5.01 -0.90 2.34
C ASP A 55 5.74 -2.24 2.41
N VAL A 56 6.41 -2.64 1.32
CA VAL A 56 7.16 -3.88 1.25
C VAL A 56 8.64 -3.61 0.98
N THR A 57 9.50 -4.33 1.69
CA THR A 57 10.94 -4.38 1.44
C THR A 57 11.45 -5.81 1.58
N LYS A 58 12.66 -6.08 1.07
CA LYS A 58 13.28 -7.41 1.07
C LYS A 58 14.65 -7.36 1.72
N SER A 59 14.93 -8.31 2.62
CA SER A 59 16.26 -8.48 3.23
C SER A 59 17.28 -9.03 2.24
N LEU A 60 18.56 -8.95 2.61
CA LEU A 60 19.70 -9.46 1.84
C LEU A 60 19.55 -10.94 1.46
N ASP A 61 19.01 -11.74 2.37
CA ASP A 61 18.78 -13.17 2.21
C ASP A 61 17.39 -13.54 1.67
N GLY A 62 16.62 -12.53 1.20
CA GLY A 62 15.42 -12.71 0.39
C GLY A 62 14.10 -12.82 1.15
N GLU A 63 14.04 -12.57 2.45
CA GLU A 63 12.80 -12.55 3.22
C GLU A 63 12.10 -11.18 3.06
N TYR A 64 10.77 -11.19 2.96
CA TYR A 64 9.99 -9.96 2.80
C TYR A 64 9.45 -9.45 4.12
N PHE A 65 9.55 -8.13 4.29
CA PHE A 65 9.15 -7.40 5.48
C PHE A 65 8.17 -6.27 5.13
N CYS A 66 7.35 -5.89 6.10
CA CYS A 66 6.48 -4.72 6.00
C CYS A 66 7.19 -3.51 6.58
N PHE A 67 7.81 -2.71 5.70
CA PHE A 67 8.56 -1.51 6.06
C PHE A 67 8.77 -0.63 4.83
N HIS A 68 8.75 0.69 5.01
CA HIS A 68 8.99 1.62 3.90
C HIS A 68 10.50 1.75 3.62
N PRO A 69 10.98 1.29 2.44
CA PRO A 69 12.37 1.44 2.05
C PRO A 69 12.84 2.89 2.15
N GLY A 70 14.05 3.11 2.67
CA GLY A 70 14.63 4.43 2.86
C GLY A 70 14.30 5.10 4.19
N MET A 71 13.39 4.50 5.00
CA MET A 71 13.05 5.05 6.33
C MET A 71 13.87 4.42 7.47
N GLU A 72 14.84 3.57 7.17
CA GLU A 72 15.73 2.94 8.15
C GLU A 72 16.50 3.97 8.99
N PRO A 73 17.01 5.09 8.44
CA PRO A 73 17.68 6.13 9.24
C PRO A 73 16.77 6.78 10.29
N VAL A 74 15.46 6.72 10.08
CA VAL A 74 14.46 7.31 11.00
C VAL A 74 14.00 6.27 12.02
N PHE A 75 13.60 5.08 11.55
CA PHE A 75 12.90 4.11 12.38
C PHE A 75 13.76 2.97 12.91
N LEU A 76 14.98 2.77 12.39
CA LEU A 76 15.89 1.72 12.86
C LEU A 76 17.19 2.28 13.43
N LYS A 77 17.74 3.35 12.82
CA LYS A 77 19.01 3.99 13.18
C LYS A 77 20.18 3.01 13.41
N CYS A 78 20.16 1.87 12.70
CA CYS A 78 21.17 0.83 12.82
C CYS A 78 22.36 1.00 11.86
N GLY A 79 22.36 2.07 11.03
CA GLY A 79 23.42 2.37 10.06
C GLY A 79 23.40 1.49 8.81
N LYS A 80 22.36 0.68 8.63
CA LYS A 80 22.16 -0.19 7.45
C LYS A 80 20.73 0.01 6.92
N TYR A 81 20.53 -0.27 5.63
CA TYR A 81 19.22 -0.44 5.02
C TYR A 81 18.81 -1.92 5.05
N ILE A 82 17.51 -2.21 5.10
CA ILE A 82 17.01 -3.60 5.18
C ILE A 82 17.56 -4.49 4.05
N PRO A 83 17.70 -4.02 2.78
CA PRO A 83 18.34 -4.84 1.74
C PRO A 83 19.81 -5.21 2.00
N GLU A 84 20.47 -4.57 2.97
CA GLU A 84 21.85 -4.87 3.41
C GLU A 84 21.88 -5.76 4.67
N MET A 85 20.71 -6.10 5.23
CA MET A 85 20.57 -6.87 6.46
C MET A 85 20.04 -8.28 6.16
N THR A 86 20.52 -9.27 6.91
CA THR A 86 19.86 -10.58 6.92
C THR A 86 18.50 -10.49 7.63
N ALA A 87 17.61 -11.42 7.34
CA ALA A 87 16.31 -11.49 8.00
C ALA A 87 16.43 -11.58 9.53
N GLU A 88 17.47 -12.25 10.03
CA GLU A 88 17.74 -12.32 11.47
C GLU A 88 18.14 -10.96 12.05
N GLU A 89 19.01 -10.21 11.37
CA GLU A 89 19.38 -8.85 11.79
C GLU A 89 18.13 -7.94 11.83
N VAL A 90 17.28 -7.99 10.82
CA VAL A 90 16.02 -7.20 10.78
C VAL A 90 15.12 -7.56 11.97
N LYS A 91 14.89 -8.85 12.22
CA LYS A 91 14.04 -9.34 13.32
C LYS A 91 14.57 -8.97 14.71
N ASN A 92 15.87 -8.76 14.84
CA ASN A 92 16.50 -8.40 16.11
C ASN A 92 16.62 -6.87 16.31
N THR A 93 16.46 -6.07 15.25
CA THR A 93 16.56 -4.62 15.32
C THR A 93 15.24 -4.00 15.84
N PRO A 94 15.27 -3.24 16.95
CA PRO A 94 14.05 -2.60 17.45
C PRO A 94 13.61 -1.44 16.56
N LEU A 95 12.30 -1.30 16.36
CA LEU A 95 11.71 -0.10 15.80
C LEU A 95 11.72 1.02 16.82
N LEU A 96 12.03 2.22 16.36
CA LEU A 96 11.94 3.43 17.14
C LEU A 96 10.52 4.02 17.08
N ASN A 97 10.11 4.68 18.14
CA ASN A 97 8.92 5.53 18.14
C ASN A 97 9.23 6.92 17.55
N ASN A 98 8.22 7.80 17.53
CA ASN A 98 8.39 9.16 17.00
C ASN A 98 9.38 10.03 17.80
N ASP A 99 9.63 9.69 19.05
CA ASP A 99 10.63 10.36 19.91
C ASP A 99 12.02 9.71 19.79
N GLU A 100 12.19 8.83 18.78
CA GLU A 100 13.44 8.10 18.51
C GLU A 100 13.87 7.15 19.63
N VAL A 101 12.92 6.74 20.49
CA VAL A 101 13.17 5.79 21.57
C VAL A 101 12.92 4.37 21.09
N PRO A 102 13.85 3.42 21.34
CA PRO A 102 13.64 2.02 20.97
C PRO A 102 12.40 1.43 21.64
N THR A 103 11.56 0.78 20.85
CA THR A 103 10.36 0.08 21.33
C THR A 103 10.61 -1.43 21.43
N HIS A 104 9.64 -2.16 21.94
CA HIS A 104 9.64 -3.63 21.86
C HIS A 104 9.21 -4.17 20.49
N TYR A 105 8.72 -3.30 19.60
CA TYR A 105 8.29 -3.70 18.26
C TYR A 105 9.48 -3.99 17.35
N ARG A 106 9.24 -4.87 16.39
CA ARG A 106 10.18 -5.25 15.33
C ARG A 106 9.48 -5.06 13.98
N VAL A 107 10.26 -4.95 12.92
CA VAL A 107 9.72 -4.96 11.56
C VAL A 107 9.06 -6.31 11.31
N PRO A 108 7.75 -6.37 11.03
CA PRO A 108 7.06 -7.64 10.87
C PRO A 108 7.37 -8.27 9.51
N LEU A 109 7.34 -9.59 9.47
CA LEU A 109 7.36 -10.31 8.20
C LEU A 109 6.09 -9.99 7.39
N LEU A 110 6.23 -9.85 6.09
CA LEU A 110 5.10 -9.59 5.19
C LEU A 110 4.00 -10.65 5.32
N LYS A 111 4.39 -11.93 5.44
CA LYS A 111 3.44 -13.04 5.63
C LYS A 111 2.63 -12.93 6.94
N ASP A 112 3.22 -12.40 8.00
CA ASP A 112 2.52 -12.22 9.28
C ASP A 112 1.49 -11.09 9.18
N VAL A 113 1.83 -10.02 8.43
CA VAL A 113 0.91 -8.93 8.11
C VAL A 113 -0.25 -9.45 7.26
N PHE A 114 0.03 -10.21 6.20
CA PHE A 114 -1.03 -10.80 5.38
C PHE A 114 -1.92 -11.76 6.19
N ALA A 115 -1.37 -12.58 7.06
CA ALA A 115 -2.15 -13.44 7.95
C ALA A 115 -3.08 -12.65 8.89
N LEU A 116 -2.62 -11.50 9.39
CA LEU A 116 -3.44 -10.60 10.21
C LEU A 116 -4.58 -9.97 9.41
N LEU A 117 -4.32 -9.53 8.17
CA LEU A 117 -5.27 -8.78 7.34
C LEU A 117 -6.24 -9.69 6.55
N LYS A 118 -5.91 -10.97 6.40
CA LYS A 118 -6.70 -11.93 5.62
C LYS A 118 -8.17 -11.94 6.04
N ASP A 119 -9.06 -11.89 5.05
CA ASP A 119 -10.53 -11.90 5.17
C ASP A 119 -11.11 -10.74 6.02
N LYS A 120 -10.38 -9.62 6.17
CA LYS A 120 -10.83 -8.49 7.00
C LYS A 120 -10.96 -7.18 6.25
N VAL A 121 -9.96 -6.83 5.43
CA VAL A 121 -9.86 -5.55 4.72
C VAL A 121 -9.19 -5.75 3.37
N TYR A 122 -9.34 -4.79 2.46
CA TYR A 122 -8.46 -4.72 1.30
C TYR A 122 -7.05 -4.32 1.73
N ILE A 123 -6.05 -4.77 0.97
CA ILE A 123 -4.63 -4.55 1.28
C ILE A 123 -4.00 -3.82 0.09
N ASN A 124 -3.68 -2.54 0.27
CA ASN A 124 -2.92 -1.80 -0.72
C ASN A 124 -1.43 -2.06 -0.48
N VAL A 125 -0.77 -2.68 -1.45
CA VAL A 125 0.63 -3.10 -1.37
C VAL A 125 1.51 -2.09 -2.10
N ASP A 126 2.13 -1.18 -1.34
CA ASP A 126 3.10 -0.21 -1.86
C ASP A 126 4.50 -0.83 -2.01
N LYS A 127 5.33 -0.23 -2.85
CA LYS A 127 6.65 -0.77 -3.24
C LYS A 127 6.58 -2.14 -3.93
N TYR A 128 5.41 -2.52 -4.44
CA TYR A 128 5.22 -3.77 -5.17
C TYR A 128 6.14 -3.89 -6.39
N TRP A 129 6.44 -2.76 -7.02
CA TRP A 129 7.34 -2.69 -8.20
C TRP A 129 8.79 -3.04 -7.91
N GLU A 130 9.23 -3.04 -6.64
CA GLU A 130 10.60 -3.42 -6.27
C GLU A 130 10.90 -4.90 -6.57
N ASP A 131 9.86 -5.76 -6.52
CA ASP A 131 9.97 -7.19 -6.87
C ASP A 131 8.60 -7.78 -7.20
N VAL A 132 8.07 -7.46 -8.39
CA VAL A 132 6.73 -7.87 -8.83
C VAL A 132 6.53 -9.39 -8.72
N GLU A 133 7.49 -10.19 -9.21
CA GLU A 133 7.39 -11.67 -9.19
C GLU A 133 7.42 -12.22 -7.76
N GLY A 134 8.38 -11.76 -6.95
CA GLY A 134 8.57 -12.28 -5.61
C GLY A 134 7.41 -11.90 -4.67
N ILE A 135 6.94 -10.65 -4.71
CA ILE A 135 5.82 -10.21 -3.87
C ILE A 135 4.52 -10.89 -4.33
N THR A 136 4.29 -11.05 -5.63
CA THR A 136 3.16 -11.83 -6.16
C THR A 136 3.12 -13.24 -5.59
N ARG A 137 4.27 -13.91 -5.55
CA ARG A 137 4.38 -15.25 -4.96
C ARG A 137 3.94 -15.26 -3.50
N VAL A 138 4.42 -14.31 -2.68
CA VAL A 138 4.04 -14.22 -1.26
C VAL A 138 2.55 -13.95 -1.10
N ILE A 139 1.95 -13.06 -1.89
CA ILE A 139 0.51 -12.78 -1.89
C ILE A 139 -0.29 -14.06 -2.14
N ARG A 140 0.09 -14.86 -3.16
CA ARG A 140 -0.57 -16.12 -3.50
C ARG A 140 -0.38 -17.18 -2.42
N GLU A 141 0.83 -17.34 -1.89
CA GLU A 141 1.13 -18.29 -0.81
C GLU A 141 0.32 -18.00 0.47
N CYS A 142 0.06 -16.71 0.75
CA CYS A 142 -0.79 -16.30 1.87
C CYS A 142 -2.29 -16.38 1.56
N GLY A 143 -2.69 -16.53 0.30
CA GLY A 143 -4.07 -16.61 -0.16
C GLY A 143 -4.84 -15.33 0.09
N VAL A 144 -4.23 -14.17 -0.24
CA VAL A 144 -4.82 -12.83 -0.09
C VAL A 144 -4.98 -12.11 -1.44
N GLU A 145 -4.85 -12.82 -2.55
CA GLU A 145 -4.90 -12.27 -3.91
C GLU A 145 -6.21 -11.52 -4.20
N LYS A 146 -7.34 -11.97 -3.63
CA LYS A 146 -8.64 -11.31 -3.79
C LYS A 146 -8.78 -10.00 -2.99
N GLN A 147 -7.85 -9.74 -2.09
CA GLN A 147 -7.85 -8.56 -1.23
C GLN A 147 -6.72 -7.59 -1.61
N ALA A 148 -5.70 -8.08 -2.32
CA ALA A 148 -4.52 -7.31 -2.67
C ALA A 148 -4.83 -6.32 -3.80
N ILE A 149 -4.51 -5.06 -3.55
CA ILE A 149 -4.46 -3.99 -4.55
C ILE A 149 -2.98 -3.68 -4.71
N VAL A 150 -2.43 -4.01 -5.87
CA VAL A 150 -1.02 -3.73 -6.17
C VAL A 150 -0.90 -2.45 -6.98
N LYS A 151 0.20 -1.75 -6.84
CA LYS A 151 0.45 -0.49 -7.54
C LYS A 151 1.88 -0.38 -8.04
N THR A 152 2.06 0.34 -9.11
CA THR A 152 3.36 0.64 -9.70
C THR A 152 3.39 2.05 -10.28
N PRO A 153 4.57 2.63 -10.53
CA PRO A 153 4.69 3.73 -11.48
C PRO A 153 4.05 3.35 -12.83
N ILE A 154 3.62 4.36 -13.58
CA ILE A 154 2.98 4.19 -14.89
C ILE A 154 4.08 4.07 -15.97
N GLU A 155 4.61 2.85 -16.12
CA GLU A 155 5.67 2.53 -17.06
C GLU A 155 5.46 1.15 -17.69
N ASP A 156 5.79 1.00 -18.99
CA ASP A 156 5.52 -0.22 -19.75
C ASP A 156 6.18 -1.47 -19.15
N GLU A 157 7.36 -1.35 -18.56
CA GLU A 157 8.06 -2.47 -17.93
C GLU A 157 7.27 -3.09 -16.77
N TYR A 158 6.58 -2.25 -15.98
CA TYR A 158 5.72 -2.75 -14.90
C TYR A 158 4.43 -3.37 -15.43
N PHE A 159 3.89 -2.84 -16.51
CA PHE A 159 2.70 -3.43 -17.14
C PHE A 159 3.01 -4.81 -17.72
N GLU A 160 4.15 -4.99 -18.36
CA GLU A 160 4.61 -6.29 -18.86
C GLU A 160 4.83 -7.29 -17.70
N ALA A 161 5.42 -6.83 -16.60
CA ALA A 161 5.60 -7.65 -15.43
C ALA A 161 4.26 -8.06 -14.78
N LEU A 162 3.27 -7.15 -14.71
CA LEU A 162 1.92 -7.44 -14.22
C LEU A 162 1.21 -8.45 -15.12
N GLU A 163 1.23 -8.26 -16.45
CA GLU A 163 0.62 -9.19 -17.41
C GLU A 163 1.20 -10.60 -17.29
N LYS A 164 2.47 -10.70 -16.98
CA LYS A 164 3.19 -11.97 -16.85
C LYS A 164 2.93 -12.67 -15.52
N HIS A 165 2.94 -11.93 -14.40
CA HIS A 165 2.98 -12.52 -13.07
C HIS A 165 1.67 -12.39 -12.29
N ALA A 166 0.89 -11.32 -12.52
CA ALA A 166 -0.28 -10.96 -11.72
C ALA A 166 -1.42 -10.31 -12.53
N PRO A 167 -1.83 -10.86 -13.70
CA PRO A 167 -2.86 -10.23 -14.53
C PRO A 167 -4.23 -10.16 -13.85
N ASP A 168 -4.45 -11.00 -12.85
CA ASP A 168 -5.70 -11.11 -12.07
C ASP A 168 -5.74 -10.24 -10.83
N PHE A 169 -4.59 -9.67 -10.39
CA PHE A 169 -4.55 -8.82 -9.21
C PHE A 169 -5.18 -7.46 -9.49
N MET A 170 -5.92 -6.93 -8.51
CA MET A 170 -6.41 -5.55 -8.59
C MET A 170 -5.22 -4.60 -8.69
N TYR A 171 -5.19 -3.82 -9.75
CA TYR A 171 -4.07 -2.92 -10.04
C TYR A 171 -4.53 -1.45 -10.07
N MET A 172 -3.77 -0.59 -9.42
CA MET A 172 -3.87 0.86 -9.50
C MET A 172 -2.53 1.47 -9.96
N GLY A 173 -2.59 2.36 -10.96
CA GLY A 173 -1.40 3.11 -11.39
C GLY A 173 -1.16 4.33 -10.51
N LEU A 174 0.11 4.65 -10.21
CA LEU A 174 0.49 5.89 -9.52
C LEU A 174 0.54 7.04 -10.53
N ALA A 175 -0.40 7.99 -10.47
CA ALA A 175 -0.53 9.09 -11.41
C ALA A 175 -0.24 10.44 -10.76
N ARG A 176 0.70 11.21 -11.33
CA ARG A 176 0.97 12.62 -10.95
C ARG A 176 0.36 13.62 -11.91
N HIS A 177 0.06 13.20 -13.13
CA HIS A 177 -0.53 14.01 -14.17
C HIS A 177 -1.61 13.23 -14.90
N THR A 178 -2.55 13.95 -15.50
CA THR A 178 -3.51 13.34 -16.40
C THR A 178 -2.83 13.02 -17.73
N ASP A 179 -3.02 11.79 -18.20
CA ASP A 179 -2.49 11.33 -19.49
C ASP A 179 -3.45 10.33 -20.14
N ASP A 180 -3.02 9.71 -21.24
CA ASP A 180 -3.76 8.72 -22.00
C ASP A 180 -3.55 7.27 -21.49
N VAL A 181 -2.81 7.07 -20.40
CA VAL A 181 -2.43 5.73 -19.93
C VAL A 181 -3.62 4.88 -19.53
N THR A 182 -4.68 5.51 -19.00
CA THR A 182 -5.91 4.79 -18.63
C THR A 182 -6.51 4.03 -19.81
N ASP A 183 -6.60 4.65 -20.97
CA ASP A 183 -7.16 4.02 -22.16
C ASP A 183 -6.26 2.88 -22.69
N LYS A 184 -4.95 3.01 -22.54
CA LYS A 184 -3.98 1.94 -22.85
C LYS A 184 -4.12 0.78 -21.87
N LEU A 185 -4.21 1.05 -20.56
CA LEU A 185 -4.34 0.03 -19.52
C LEU A 185 -5.65 -0.77 -19.64
N LEU A 186 -6.73 -0.12 -20.02
CA LEU A 186 -8.03 -0.80 -20.28
C LEU A 186 -7.98 -1.79 -21.46
N GLN A 187 -6.96 -1.71 -22.33
CA GLN A 187 -6.76 -2.62 -23.47
C GLN A 187 -5.76 -3.73 -23.17
N ARG A 188 -5.08 -3.68 -22.02
CA ARG A 188 -4.07 -4.69 -21.62
C ARG A 188 -4.71 -5.82 -20.80
N ASN A 189 -4.02 -6.95 -20.71
CA ASN A 189 -4.41 -8.06 -19.87
C ASN A 189 -4.01 -7.82 -18.40
N ILE A 190 -4.55 -6.74 -17.81
CA ILE A 190 -4.32 -6.32 -16.43
C ILE A 190 -5.69 -6.02 -15.81
N ASN A 191 -5.92 -6.48 -14.59
CA ASN A 191 -7.13 -6.14 -13.83
C ASN A 191 -7.02 -4.71 -13.28
N TYR A 192 -7.07 -3.74 -14.19
CA TYR A 192 -6.95 -2.32 -13.89
C TYR A 192 -8.24 -1.79 -13.24
N ILE A 193 -8.16 -1.38 -11.98
CA ILE A 193 -9.31 -0.92 -11.21
C ILE A 193 -9.34 0.59 -11.00
N GLY A 194 -8.27 1.32 -11.32
CA GLY A 194 -8.20 2.76 -11.16
C GLY A 194 -6.79 3.29 -10.91
N ILE A 195 -6.72 4.50 -10.40
CA ILE A 195 -5.46 5.20 -10.10
C ILE A 195 -5.34 5.59 -8.64
N GLU A 196 -4.10 5.74 -8.18
CA GLU A 196 -3.75 6.55 -7.02
C GLU A 196 -3.25 7.91 -7.51
N ALA A 197 -4.04 8.96 -7.24
CA ALA A 197 -3.72 10.33 -7.59
C ALA A 197 -2.71 10.89 -6.58
N LEU A 198 -1.50 11.19 -7.06
CA LEU A 198 -0.44 11.83 -6.31
C LEU A 198 -0.41 13.31 -6.66
N PHE A 199 -0.81 14.17 -5.74
CA PHE A 199 -0.88 15.62 -5.95
C PHE A 199 -0.32 16.36 -4.73
N ASP A 200 0.25 17.53 -4.99
CA ASP A 200 0.79 18.43 -3.96
C ASP A 200 -0.14 19.61 -3.71
N SER A 201 -1.09 19.85 -4.63
CA SER A 201 -2.09 20.90 -4.56
C SER A 201 -3.43 20.41 -5.13
N PHE A 202 -4.54 20.95 -4.62
CA PHE A 202 -5.86 20.72 -5.23
C PHE A 202 -6.02 21.35 -6.61
N ASP A 203 -5.06 22.21 -7.02
CA ASP A 203 -5.00 22.78 -8.37
C ASP A 203 -4.33 21.83 -9.37
N ASP A 204 -3.75 20.74 -8.93
CA ASP A 204 -3.13 19.74 -9.80
C ASP A 204 -4.21 19.03 -10.63
N ASP A 205 -3.91 18.72 -11.88
CA ASP A 205 -4.86 18.17 -12.84
C ASP A 205 -5.45 16.82 -12.41
N VAL A 206 -4.67 15.96 -11.76
CA VAL A 206 -5.12 14.66 -11.22
C VAL A 206 -6.08 14.78 -10.04
N ALA A 207 -6.08 15.93 -9.34
CA ALA A 207 -7.01 16.23 -8.25
C ALA A 207 -8.30 16.94 -8.75
N SER A 208 -8.38 17.27 -10.05
CA SER A 208 -9.50 18.01 -10.60
C SER A 208 -10.79 17.18 -10.63
N GLU A 209 -11.93 17.84 -10.36
CA GLU A 209 -13.24 17.20 -10.46
C GLU A 209 -13.48 16.60 -11.86
N LYS A 210 -13.02 17.30 -12.91
CA LYS A 210 -13.13 16.82 -14.29
C LYS A 210 -12.43 15.47 -14.48
N TYR A 211 -11.20 15.33 -13.99
CA TYR A 211 -10.45 14.08 -14.14
C TYR A 211 -11.06 12.96 -13.31
N ILE A 212 -11.37 13.22 -12.04
CA ILE A 212 -12.00 12.25 -11.15
C ILE A 212 -13.33 11.75 -11.74
N SER A 213 -14.17 12.66 -12.23
CA SER A 213 -15.44 12.30 -12.89
C SER A 213 -15.22 11.44 -14.13
N SER A 214 -14.23 11.76 -14.95
CA SER A 214 -13.90 10.97 -16.15
C SER A 214 -13.46 9.53 -15.82
N MET A 215 -12.74 9.35 -14.72
CA MET A 215 -12.38 8.02 -14.22
C MET A 215 -13.59 7.24 -13.73
N HIS A 216 -14.50 7.90 -12.99
CA HIS A 216 -15.74 7.29 -12.53
C HIS A 216 -16.68 6.91 -13.70
N GLU A 217 -16.76 7.73 -14.75
CA GLU A 217 -17.53 7.44 -15.98
C GLU A 217 -17.00 6.19 -16.69
N LYS A 218 -15.68 5.92 -16.60
CA LYS A 218 -15.07 4.69 -17.11
C LYS A 218 -15.23 3.49 -16.15
N GLY A 219 -15.93 3.68 -15.02
CA GLY A 219 -16.15 2.65 -14.01
C GLY A 219 -14.90 2.36 -13.14
N LEU A 220 -13.95 3.29 -13.08
CA LEU A 220 -12.69 3.15 -12.36
C LEU A 220 -12.75 3.86 -11.00
N LEU A 221 -11.92 3.41 -10.07
CA LEU A 221 -11.74 4.02 -8.75
C LEU A 221 -10.63 5.08 -8.80
N VAL A 222 -10.75 6.08 -7.95
CA VAL A 222 -9.69 7.05 -7.70
C VAL A 222 -9.33 6.99 -6.22
N TRP A 223 -8.08 6.70 -5.93
CA TRP A 223 -7.51 6.84 -4.61
C TRP A 223 -6.91 8.23 -4.49
N ALA A 224 -7.32 8.98 -3.49
CA ALA A 224 -6.78 10.30 -3.20
C ALA A 224 -6.03 10.25 -1.86
N ASN A 225 -4.79 10.69 -1.86
CA ASN A 225 -4.03 10.88 -0.64
C ASN A 225 -4.48 12.18 0.02
N SER A 226 -5.10 12.08 1.20
CA SER A 226 -5.52 13.24 1.99
C SER A 226 -4.34 13.88 2.76
N ILE A 227 -3.17 13.25 2.72
CA ILE A 227 -1.95 13.71 3.37
C ILE A 227 -0.99 14.14 2.26
N LEU A 228 -0.69 15.43 2.22
CA LEU A 228 0.34 15.96 1.34
C LEU A 228 1.70 15.76 2.02
N TYR A 229 2.55 14.95 1.42
CA TYR A 229 3.94 14.80 1.87
C TYR A 229 4.76 16.01 1.44
N ASN A 230 5.21 16.79 2.40
CA ASN A 230 6.40 17.57 2.21
C ASN A 230 7.59 16.75 2.72
N GLU A 231 8.61 16.51 1.91
CA GLU A 231 9.80 15.71 2.26
C GLU A 231 10.48 16.16 3.57
N ARG A 232 10.13 17.35 4.07
CA ARG A 232 10.65 17.93 5.33
C ARG A 232 9.79 17.59 6.55
N ASP A 233 8.58 17.08 6.38
CA ASP A 233 7.62 16.88 7.47
C ASP A 233 7.19 15.42 7.60
N ILE A 234 8.16 14.54 7.81
CA ILE A 234 7.91 13.13 8.14
C ILE A 234 6.98 13.00 9.37
N ILE A 235 7.00 13.99 10.24
CA ILE A 235 6.18 14.04 11.48
C ILE A 235 4.72 14.38 11.17
N SER A 236 4.43 15.23 10.16
CA SER A 236 3.04 15.61 9.84
C SER A 236 2.22 14.46 9.27
N ALA A 237 2.86 13.52 8.59
CA ALA A 237 2.23 12.32 8.07
C ALA A 237 1.80 11.31 9.14
N VAL A 238 2.29 11.46 10.36
CA VAL A 238 2.03 10.59 11.51
C VAL A 238 1.00 11.20 12.47
N LEU A 239 0.77 12.52 12.38
CA LEU A 239 -0.09 13.26 13.30
C LEU A 239 -1.49 13.55 12.74
N THR A 240 -1.77 13.22 11.49
CA THR A 240 -3.09 13.34 10.84
C THR A 240 -3.69 12.00 10.50
#